data_289f0e56ab03d4e366af1adf8b2869b2
#
_entry.id   289f0e56ab03d4e366af1adf8b2869b2
#
_cell.length_a   1.000
_cell.length_b   1.000
_cell.length_c   1.000
_cell.angle_alpha   90.00
_cell.angle_beta   90.00
_cell.angle_gamma   90.00
#
_symmetry.space_group_name_H-M   'P 1'
#
loop_
_entity.id
_entity.type
_entity.pdbx_description
1 polymer ?
#
loop_
_entity_poly.entity_id
_entity_poly.type
_entity_poly.pdbx_seq_one_letter_code
_entity_poly.pdbx_strand_id
1 'polypeptide(L)'
;MTVAEMERALESLGRQLANRGVSADIVMAGGAWMALVLGAREVTKDIDAYLAPPTGPVHQAIHAVAQALGLAEDGLNDGIKGFFFREPPQTLWREFLGLRVYAVSADYMLALKIYAARGSDTADAVTLIRHLGLRSVEEVLALVEQYVPERLLTVRHRYFAEGCLEEAGAS
;
A
#
# COMPACT_ATOMS: atom_id res chain seq x y z
N MET A 1 13.29 3.37 4.08
CA MET A 1 13.78 2.08 3.54
C MET A 1 13.89 2.18 2.03
N THR A 2 15.01 1.74 1.48
CA THR A 2 15.22 1.55 0.04
C THR A 2 14.51 0.27 -0.44
N VAL A 3 14.37 0.11 -1.77
CA VAL A 3 13.82 -1.13 -2.38
C VAL A 3 14.55 -2.37 -1.86
N ALA A 4 15.88 -2.35 -1.84
CA ALA A 4 16.68 -3.48 -1.37
C ALA A 4 16.50 -3.79 0.13
N GLU A 5 16.26 -2.78 0.96
CA GLU A 5 15.97 -2.97 2.39
C GLU A 5 14.57 -3.56 2.59
N MET A 6 13.57 -3.11 1.82
CA MET A 6 12.22 -3.67 1.86
C MET A 6 12.21 -5.15 1.44
N GLU A 7 12.88 -5.50 0.35
CA GLU A 7 12.99 -6.88 -0.11
C GLU A 7 13.66 -7.78 0.93
N ARG A 8 14.76 -7.30 1.54
CA ARG A 8 15.43 -8.02 2.64
C ARG A 8 14.55 -8.19 3.87
N ALA A 9 13.75 -7.17 4.21
CA ALA A 9 12.81 -7.25 5.34
C ALA A 9 11.73 -8.31 5.09
N LEU A 10 11.13 -8.33 3.89
CA LEU A 10 10.11 -9.31 3.50
C LEU A 10 10.69 -10.74 3.44
N GLU A 11 11.87 -10.91 2.89
CA GLU A 11 12.56 -12.20 2.86
C GLU A 11 12.90 -12.69 4.28
N SER A 12 13.38 -11.80 5.15
CA SER A 12 13.65 -12.13 6.55
C SER A 12 12.36 -12.49 7.31
N LEU A 13 11.27 -11.77 7.05
CA LEU A 13 9.95 -12.08 7.63
C LEU A 13 9.50 -13.47 7.22
N GLY A 14 9.60 -13.81 5.96
CA GLY A 14 9.25 -15.15 5.48
C GLY A 14 10.07 -16.26 6.16
N ARG A 15 11.38 -16.07 6.29
CA ARG A 15 12.26 -17.02 7.03
C ARG A 15 11.87 -17.14 8.50
N GLN A 16 11.56 -16.01 9.17
CA GLN A 16 11.12 -16.04 10.56
C GLN A 16 9.80 -16.79 10.76
N LEU A 17 8.86 -16.66 9.81
CA LEU A 17 7.60 -17.39 9.82
C LEU A 17 7.84 -18.90 9.61
N ALA A 18 8.59 -19.25 8.58
CA ALA A 18 8.92 -20.65 8.29
C ALA A 18 9.62 -21.36 9.46
N ASN A 19 10.57 -20.69 10.11
CA ASN A 19 11.26 -21.22 11.30
C ASN A 19 10.32 -21.48 12.49
N ARG A 20 9.15 -20.83 12.51
CA ARG A 20 8.08 -21.06 13.48
C ARG A 20 7.04 -22.07 13.00
N GLY A 21 7.23 -22.67 11.83
CA GLY A 21 6.25 -23.57 11.22
C GLY A 21 4.95 -22.84 10.79
N VAL A 22 5.02 -21.55 10.51
CA VAL A 22 3.88 -20.70 10.14
C VAL A 22 4.05 -20.21 8.70
N SER A 23 2.95 -20.16 7.95
CA SER A 23 2.88 -19.43 6.69
C SER A 23 1.90 -18.28 6.84
N ALA A 24 2.18 -17.16 6.16
CA ALA A 24 1.32 -15.99 6.19
C ALA A 24 1.14 -15.38 4.80
N ASP A 25 -0.02 -14.74 4.63
CA ASP A 25 -0.34 -13.92 3.47
C ASP A 25 -0.43 -12.46 3.94
N ILE A 26 0.20 -11.56 3.21
CA ILE A 26 0.08 -10.12 3.43
C ILE A 26 -0.32 -9.41 2.14
N VAL A 27 -1.06 -8.34 2.27
CA VAL A 27 -1.47 -7.49 1.14
C VAL A 27 -0.81 -6.14 1.28
N MET A 28 0.16 -5.88 0.41
CA MET A 28 0.96 -4.66 0.42
C MET A 28 0.22 -3.51 -0.27
N ALA A 29 0.34 -2.32 0.33
CA ALA A 29 -0.14 -1.05 -0.22
C ALA A 29 0.80 0.10 0.20
N GLY A 30 0.35 1.34 0.09
CA GLY A 30 1.09 2.51 0.56
C GLY A 30 2.38 2.80 -0.20
N GLY A 31 3.36 3.37 0.49
CA GLY A 31 4.64 3.77 -0.09
C GLY A 31 5.46 2.60 -0.61
N ALA A 32 5.42 1.46 0.06
CA ALA A 32 6.11 0.25 -0.37
C ALA A 32 5.56 -0.29 -1.70
N TRP A 33 4.24 -0.24 -1.89
CA TRP A 33 3.61 -0.58 -3.17
C TRP A 33 4.09 0.35 -4.30
N MET A 34 4.14 1.66 -4.04
CA MET A 34 4.63 2.65 -5.02
C MET A 34 6.08 2.38 -5.43
N ALA A 35 6.91 1.92 -4.50
CA ALA A 35 8.32 1.62 -4.76
C ALA A 35 8.53 0.25 -5.42
N LEU A 36 7.94 -0.82 -4.86
CA LEU A 36 8.20 -2.20 -5.24
C LEU A 36 7.39 -2.68 -6.45
N VAL A 37 6.17 -2.17 -6.62
CA VAL A 37 5.25 -2.60 -7.69
C VAL A 37 5.31 -1.66 -8.87
N LEU A 38 5.16 -0.35 -8.62
CA LEU A 38 5.12 0.66 -9.69
C LEU A 38 6.51 1.22 -10.04
N GLY A 39 7.51 1.08 -9.16
CA GLY A 39 8.85 1.64 -9.38
C GLY A 39 8.87 3.18 -9.35
N ALA A 40 7.88 3.81 -8.74
CA ALA A 40 7.69 5.26 -8.74
C ALA A 40 8.41 5.98 -7.58
N ARG A 41 9.01 5.22 -6.67
CA ARG A 41 9.78 5.74 -5.53
C ARG A 41 11.05 4.91 -5.32
N GLU A 42 12.12 5.55 -4.90
CA GLU A 42 13.35 4.88 -4.49
C GLU A 42 13.34 4.48 -3.01
N VAL A 43 12.59 5.23 -2.19
CA VAL A 43 12.53 5.05 -0.73
C VAL A 43 11.12 5.25 -0.20
N THR A 44 10.81 4.54 0.88
CA THR A 44 9.62 4.78 1.72
C THR A 44 10.01 4.74 3.19
N LYS A 45 9.14 5.28 4.05
CA LYS A 45 9.34 5.23 5.50
C LYS A 45 9.17 3.79 6.03
N ASP A 46 8.15 3.10 5.56
CA ASP A 46 7.64 1.84 6.09
C ASP A 46 7.04 0.96 5.00
N ILE A 47 6.72 -0.27 5.36
CA ILE A 47 5.93 -1.23 4.58
C ILE A 47 4.56 -1.33 5.25
N ASP A 48 3.56 -0.67 4.65
CA ASP A 48 2.16 -0.82 5.05
C ASP A 48 1.57 -2.08 4.42
N ALA A 49 1.07 -3.00 5.24
CA ALA A 49 0.45 -4.21 4.75
C ALA A 49 -0.81 -4.56 5.56
N TYR A 50 -1.79 -5.16 4.92
CA TYR A 50 -2.85 -5.89 5.62
C TYR A 50 -2.34 -7.30 5.92
N LEU A 51 -2.44 -7.70 7.19
CA LEU A 51 -2.04 -9.03 7.65
C LEU A 51 -3.27 -9.93 7.71
N ALA A 52 -3.26 -11.02 6.95
CA ALA A 52 -4.32 -12.02 7.04
C ALA A 52 -4.26 -12.76 8.39
N PRO A 53 -5.40 -13.01 9.06
CA PRO A 53 -5.43 -13.77 10.30
C PRO A 53 -4.92 -15.22 10.12
N PRO A 54 -4.27 -15.81 11.15
CA PRO A 54 -4.00 -15.25 12.48
C PRO A 54 -2.79 -14.32 12.52
N THR A 55 -2.97 -13.10 13.04
CA THR A 55 -1.94 -12.04 12.99
C THR A 55 -0.87 -12.14 14.08
N GLY A 56 -1.16 -12.82 15.21
CA GLY A 56 -0.23 -12.91 16.34
C GLY A 56 1.17 -13.42 15.99
N PRO A 57 1.32 -14.57 15.33
CA PRO A 57 2.62 -15.09 14.90
C PRO A 57 3.33 -14.14 13.91
N VAL A 58 2.56 -13.44 13.06
CA VAL A 58 3.10 -12.49 12.08
C VAL A 58 3.69 -11.28 12.79
N HIS A 59 2.97 -10.69 13.77
CA HIS A 59 3.48 -9.56 14.57
C HIS A 59 4.76 -9.94 15.33
N GLN A 60 4.82 -11.15 15.92
CA GLN A 60 6.05 -11.63 16.58
C GLN A 60 7.23 -11.74 15.60
N ALA A 61 6.97 -12.21 14.38
CA ALA A 61 7.98 -12.32 13.35
C ALA A 61 8.42 -10.93 12.85
N ILE A 62 7.50 -9.98 12.68
CA ILE A 62 7.80 -8.58 12.33
C ILE A 62 8.72 -7.95 13.36
N HIS A 63 8.40 -8.07 14.64
CA HIS A 63 9.23 -7.54 15.74
C HIS A 63 10.65 -8.14 15.70
N ALA A 64 10.77 -9.45 15.50
CA ALA A 64 12.09 -10.10 15.40
C ALA A 64 12.88 -9.61 14.18
N VAL A 65 12.23 -9.35 13.05
CA VAL A 65 12.86 -8.78 11.85
C VAL A 65 13.33 -7.34 12.10
N ALA A 66 12.49 -6.51 12.73
CA ALA A 66 12.83 -5.14 13.06
C ALA A 66 14.08 -5.07 13.92
N GLN A 67 14.16 -5.90 14.97
CA GLN A 67 15.34 -6.00 15.82
C GLN A 67 16.59 -6.49 15.07
N ALA A 68 16.45 -7.54 14.26
CA ALA A 68 17.59 -8.14 13.56
C ALA A 68 18.18 -7.24 12.47
N LEU A 69 17.35 -6.42 11.83
CA LEU A 69 17.76 -5.53 10.74
C LEU A 69 17.93 -4.06 11.18
N GLY A 70 17.70 -3.75 12.45
CA GLY A 70 17.78 -2.37 12.98
C GLY A 70 16.74 -1.44 12.36
N LEU A 71 15.56 -1.97 11.99
CA LEU A 71 14.46 -1.17 11.47
C LEU A 71 13.69 -0.51 12.61
N ALA A 72 12.97 0.57 12.29
CA ALA A 72 11.99 1.14 13.21
C ALA A 72 10.91 0.10 13.56
N GLU A 73 10.35 0.17 14.76
CA GLU A 73 9.32 -0.78 15.21
C GLU A 73 8.07 -0.77 14.32
N ASP A 74 7.76 0.38 13.71
CA ASP A 74 6.68 0.60 12.75
C ASP A 74 7.11 0.42 11.28
N GLY A 75 8.36 -0.01 11.05
CA GLY A 75 8.94 -0.16 9.71
C GLY A 75 8.25 -1.21 8.82
N LEU A 76 7.54 -2.17 9.42
CA LEU A 76 6.59 -3.05 8.77
C LEU A 76 5.37 -3.15 9.69
N ASN A 77 4.20 -2.74 9.20
CA ASN A 77 3.02 -2.56 10.06
C ASN A 77 1.72 -2.91 9.32
N ASP A 78 0.61 -3.01 10.08
CA ASP A 78 -0.74 -3.28 9.58
C ASP A 78 -1.64 -2.03 9.57
N GLY A 79 -1.05 -0.84 9.47
CA GLY A 79 -1.75 0.45 9.55
C GLY A 79 -2.82 0.67 8.48
N ILE A 80 -2.76 -0.07 7.38
CA ILE A 80 -3.72 0.01 6.28
C ILE A 80 -5.07 -0.66 6.58
N LYS A 81 -5.16 -1.47 7.62
CA LYS A 81 -6.36 -2.24 7.98
C LYS A 81 -7.64 -1.38 8.09
N GLY A 82 -7.53 -0.17 8.61
CA GLY A 82 -8.64 0.76 8.75
C GLY A 82 -9.17 1.36 7.44
N PHE A 83 -8.46 1.17 6.34
CA PHE A 83 -8.81 1.71 5.02
C PHE A 83 -9.43 0.67 4.07
N PHE A 84 -9.49 -0.60 4.47
CA PHE A 84 -10.11 -1.66 3.68
C PHE A 84 -11.61 -1.72 3.91
N PHE A 85 -12.38 -0.86 3.24
CA PHE A 85 -13.85 -0.87 3.28
C PHE A 85 -14.45 -2.04 2.51
N ARG A 86 -13.72 -2.57 1.53
CA ARG A 86 -14.03 -3.75 0.73
C ARG A 86 -12.75 -4.54 0.52
N GLU A 87 -12.90 -5.82 0.22
CA GLU A 87 -11.76 -6.65 -0.16
C GLU A 87 -11.16 -6.09 -1.46
N PRO A 88 -9.84 -5.73 -1.45
CA PRO A 88 -9.21 -5.13 -2.61
C PRO A 88 -8.97 -6.17 -3.71
N PRO A 89 -9.10 -5.78 -4.99
CA PRO A 89 -8.49 -6.55 -6.06
C PRO A 89 -6.98 -6.66 -5.81
N GLN A 90 -6.47 -7.89 -5.80
CA GLN A 90 -5.08 -8.15 -5.45
C GLN A 90 -4.50 -9.28 -6.30
N THR A 91 -3.21 -9.19 -6.57
CA THR A 91 -2.47 -10.23 -7.30
C THR A 91 -1.23 -10.62 -6.51
N LEU A 92 -0.81 -11.87 -6.62
CA LEU A 92 0.44 -12.34 -6.03
C LEU A 92 1.59 -11.56 -6.67
N TRP A 93 2.28 -10.74 -5.86
CA TRP A 93 3.45 -10.00 -6.30
C TRP A 93 4.72 -10.82 -6.16
N ARG A 94 4.93 -11.44 -5.00
CA ARG A 94 6.10 -12.29 -4.74
C ARG A 94 5.83 -13.31 -3.63
N GLU A 95 6.49 -14.45 -3.75
CA GLU A 95 6.48 -15.51 -2.74
C GLU A 95 7.89 -15.67 -2.15
N PHE A 96 7.94 -15.76 -0.83
CA PHE A 96 9.13 -16.07 -0.04
C PHE A 96 8.86 -17.33 0.79
N LEU A 97 9.91 -17.92 1.35
CA LEU A 97 9.74 -19.05 2.26
C LEU A 97 8.83 -18.65 3.45
N GLY A 98 7.64 -19.25 3.55
CA GLY A 98 6.68 -18.96 4.62
C GLY A 98 5.89 -17.66 4.48
N LEU A 99 6.04 -16.89 3.39
CA LEU A 99 5.33 -15.64 3.18
C LEU A 99 4.91 -15.43 1.72
N ARG A 100 3.62 -15.17 1.49
CA ARG A 100 3.14 -14.68 0.20
C ARG A 100 2.76 -13.20 0.33
N VAL A 101 3.27 -12.39 -0.58
CA VAL A 101 3.01 -10.97 -0.64
C VAL A 101 2.13 -10.68 -1.86
N TYR A 102 0.93 -10.19 -1.60
CA TYR A 102 0.01 -9.72 -2.61
C TYR A 102 0.12 -8.21 -2.75
N ALA A 103 -0.11 -7.70 -3.93
CA ALA A 103 -0.20 -6.27 -4.23
C ALA A 103 -1.64 -5.92 -4.59
N VAL A 104 -2.16 -4.85 -4.03
CA VAL A 104 -3.45 -4.30 -4.47
C VAL A 104 -3.33 -3.77 -5.90
N SER A 105 -4.45 -3.64 -6.63
CA SER A 105 -4.47 -3.04 -7.96
C SER A 105 -4.17 -1.53 -7.92
N ALA A 106 -3.71 -0.96 -9.03
CA ALA A 106 -3.34 0.46 -9.12
C ALA A 106 -4.55 1.39 -8.91
N ASP A 107 -5.72 1.00 -9.39
CA ASP A 107 -6.98 1.72 -9.18
C ASP A 107 -7.38 1.74 -7.71
N TYR A 108 -7.26 0.60 -7.01
CA TYR A 108 -7.47 0.55 -5.56
C TYR A 108 -6.46 1.43 -4.82
N MET A 109 -5.18 1.40 -5.25
CA MET A 109 -4.14 2.22 -4.66
C MET A 109 -4.45 3.72 -4.81
N LEU A 110 -4.94 4.15 -5.99
CA LEU A 110 -5.39 5.53 -6.20
C LEU A 110 -6.57 5.87 -5.27
N ALA A 111 -7.56 4.98 -5.15
CA ALA A 111 -8.69 5.22 -4.27
C ALA A 111 -8.26 5.46 -2.82
N LEU A 112 -7.29 4.69 -2.31
CA LEU A 112 -6.72 4.90 -0.97
C LEU A 112 -6.04 6.27 -0.83
N LYS A 113 -5.28 6.71 -1.84
CA LYS A 113 -4.59 7.99 -1.84
C LYS A 113 -5.55 9.19 -1.88
N ILE A 114 -6.57 9.12 -2.73
CA ILE A 114 -7.60 10.15 -2.81
C ILE A 114 -8.42 10.19 -1.52
N TYR A 115 -8.77 9.05 -0.94
CA TYR A 115 -9.50 9.01 0.32
C TYR A 115 -8.68 9.54 1.50
N ALA A 116 -7.41 9.20 1.60
CA ALA A 116 -6.53 9.75 2.62
C ALA A 116 -6.35 11.28 2.46
N ALA A 117 -6.28 11.77 1.23
CA ALA A 117 -6.17 13.18 0.82
C ALA A 117 -5.12 13.94 1.65
N ARG A 118 -3.96 13.33 1.88
CA ARG A 118 -2.82 13.95 2.59
C ARG A 118 -1.93 14.68 1.58
N GLY A 119 -1.35 15.82 1.95
CA GLY A 119 -0.38 16.49 1.07
C GLY A 119 0.81 15.61 0.68
N SER A 120 1.23 14.69 1.56
CA SER A 120 2.27 13.69 1.27
C SER A 120 1.86 12.65 0.22
N ASP A 121 0.58 12.51 -0.08
CA ASP A 121 0.04 11.55 -1.05
C ASP A 121 -0.11 12.14 -2.46
N THR A 122 0.05 13.48 -2.63
CA THR A 122 -0.15 14.19 -3.91
C THR A 122 0.71 13.60 -5.02
N ALA A 123 2.02 13.45 -4.82
CA ALA A 123 2.92 12.93 -5.85
C ALA A 123 2.56 11.50 -6.28
N ASP A 124 2.13 10.65 -5.33
CA ASP A 124 1.68 9.29 -5.61
C ASP A 124 0.37 9.30 -6.40
N ALA A 125 -0.62 10.12 -5.99
CA ALA A 125 -1.90 10.24 -6.67
C ALA A 125 -1.71 10.76 -8.10
N VAL A 126 -0.87 11.77 -8.32
CA VAL A 126 -0.49 12.26 -9.65
C VAL A 126 0.09 11.16 -10.52
N THR A 127 1.02 10.39 -9.98
CA THR A 127 1.66 9.27 -10.69
C THR A 127 0.63 8.20 -11.08
N LEU A 128 -0.28 7.84 -10.15
CA LEU A 128 -1.33 6.87 -10.39
C LEU A 128 -2.38 7.36 -11.40
N ILE A 129 -2.77 8.63 -11.36
CA ILE A 129 -3.66 9.26 -12.34
C ILE A 129 -3.06 9.15 -13.75
N ARG A 130 -1.79 9.47 -13.91
CA ARG A 130 -1.06 9.32 -15.19
C ARG A 130 -0.99 7.86 -15.63
N HIS A 131 -0.65 6.96 -14.72
CA HIS A 131 -0.54 5.52 -14.98
C HIS A 131 -1.87 4.92 -15.45
N LEU A 132 -2.99 5.35 -14.85
CA LEU A 132 -4.34 4.88 -15.17
C LEU A 132 -4.97 5.64 -16.35
N GLY A 133 -4.35 6.72 -16.81
CA GLY A 133 -4.82 7.52 -17.94
C GLY A 133 -6.10 8.31 -17.67
N LEU A 134 -6.38 8.63 -16.39
CA LEU A 134 -7.55 9.39 -15.98
C LEU A 134 -7.40 10.87 -16.37
N ARG A 135 -8.50 11.48 -16.83
CA ARG A 135 -8.47 12.83 -17.43
C ARG A 135 -9.48 13.80 -16.83
N SER A 136 -10.40 13.35 -15.99
CA SER A 136 -11.39 14.21 -15.34
C SER A 136 -11.56 13.85 -13.87
N VAL A 137 -12.03 14.81 -13.08
CA VAL A 137 -12.33 14.59 -11.66
C VAL A 137 -13.47 13.58 -11.51
N GLU A 138 -14.41 13.56 -12.45
CA GLU A 138 -15.52 12.62 -12.47
C GLU A 138 -15.02 11.18 -12.62
N GLU A 139 -14.05 10.94 -13.51
CA GLU A 139 -13.42 9.62 -13.67
C GLU A 139 -12.69 9.18 -12.40
N VAL A 140 -11.94 10.09 -11.76
CA VAL A 140 -11.25 9.80 -10.50
C VAL A 140 -12.25 9.47 -9.40
N LEU A 141 -13.29 10.26 -9.22
CA LEU A 141 -14.30 10.04 -8.18
C LEU A 141 -15.10 8.77 -8.44
N ALA A 142 -15.50 8.50 -9.67
CA ALA A 142 -16.20 7.26 -10.03
C ALA A 142 -15.34 6.00 -9.74
N LEU A 143 -14.03 6.10 -9.94
CA LEU A 143 -13.11 5.03 -9.56
C LEU A 143 -13.06 4.87 -8.03
N VAL A 144 -12.95 5.97 -7.28
CA VAL A 144 -12.88 5.95 -5.81
C VAL A 144 -14.15 5.35 -5.20
N GLU A 145 -15.32 5.69 -5.74
CA GLU A 145 -16.64 5.20 -5.29
C GLU A 145 -16.79 3.67 -5.43
N GLN A 146 -16.01 3.03 -6.28
CA GLN A 146 -16.00 1.56 -6.37
C GLN A 146 -15.48 0.91 -5.09
N TYR A 147 -14.61 1.60 -4.34
CA TYR A 147 -13.89 1.06 -3.18
C TYR A 147 -14.24 1.75 -1.87
N VAL A 148 -14.57 3.03 -1.91
CA VAL A 148 -14.89 3.86 -0.74
C VAL A 148 -16.39 4.16 -0.75
N PRO A 149 -17.11 3.92 0.36
CA PRO A 149 -18.52 4.28 0.44
C PRO A 149 -18.75 5.78 0.17
N GLU A 150 -19.67 6.13 -0.73
CA GLU A 150 -19.97 7.50 -1.14
C GLU A 150 -20.19 8.46 0.06
N ARG A 151 -20.87 8.00 1.13
CA ARG A 151 -21.09 8.77 2.35
C ARG A 151 -19.83 9.23 3.08
N LEU A 152 -18.69 8.65 2.77
CA LEU A 152 -17.37 9.01 3.33
C LEU A 152 -16.61 10.00 2.45
N LEU A 153 -17.07 10.19 1.21
CA LEU A 153 -16.48 11.15 0.29
C LEU A 153 -17.05 12.54 0.55
N THR A 154 -16.17 13.51 0.62
CA THR A 154 -16.49 14.91 0.93
C THR A 154 -15.88 15.83 -0.12
N VAL A 155 -16.25 17.12 -0.07
CA VAL A 155 -15.69 18.18 -0.93
C VAL A 155 -14.15 18.21 -0.87
N ARG A 156 -13.55 17.86 0.27
CA ARG A 156 -12.08 17.75 0.41
C ARG A 156 -11.47 16.76 -0.57
N HIS A 157 -12.09 15.60 -0.73
CA HIS A 157 -11.58 14.55 -1.64
C HIS A 157 -11.68 15.00 -3.11
N ARG A 158 -12.78 15.72 -3.44
CA ARG A 158 -12.95 16.32 -4.76
C ARG A 158 -11.85 17.35 -5.06
N TYR A 159 -11.63 18.31 -4.17
CA TYR A 159 -10.56 19.32 -4.36
C TYR A 159 -9.17 18.69 -4.41
N PHE A 160 -8.93 17.66 -3.62
CA PHE A 160 -7.66 16.93 -3.69
C PHE A 160 -7.47 16.25 -5.05
N ALA A 161 -8.52 15.59 -5.58
CA ALA A 161 -8.50 14.97 -6.90
C ALA A 161 -8.29 16.00 -8.03
N GLU A 162 -8.98 17.15 -7.96
CA GLU A 162 -8.81 18.27 -8.91
C GLU A 162 -7.36 18.75 -8.92
N GLY A 163 -6.77 19.06 -7.77
CA GLY A 163 -5.38 19.47 -7.68
C GLY A 163 -4.39 18.45 -8.22
N CYS A 164 -4.61 17.15 -7.95
CA CYS A 164 -3.78 16.09 -8.49
C CYS A 164 -3.90 15.96 -10.02
N LEU A 165 -5.10 16.16 -10.59
CA LEU A 165 -5.33 16.16 -12.04
C LEU A 165 -4.65 17.34 -12.74
N GLU A 166 -4.73 18.53 -12.18
CA GLU A 166 -4.02 19.71 -12.68
C GLU A 166 -2.52 19.47 -12.73
N GLU A 167 -1.94 18.93 -11.65
CA GLU A 167 -0.51 18.58 -11.58
C GLU A 167 -0.15 17.42 -12.52
N ALA A 168 -1.07 16.50 -12.77
CA ALA A 168 -0.88 15.44 -13.76
C ALA A 168 -0.84 15.95 -15.20
N GLY A 169 -1.28 17.19 -15.46
CA GLY A 169 -1.42 17.75 -16.81
C GLY A 169 -2.57 17.10 -17.59
N ALA A 170 -3.60 16.64 -16.90
CA ALA A 170 -4.77 15.96 -17.46
C ALA A 170 -5.98 16.91 -17.67
N SER A 171 -5.74 18.22 -17.69
CA SER A 171 -6.75 19.27 -17.94
C SER A 171 -6.98 19.52 -19.43
#